data_5acabe38c2bc69e3a4447c89212497d4
#
_entry.id   5acabe38c2bc69e3a4447c89212497d4
#
_cell.length_a   1.000
_cell.length_b   1.000
_cell.length_c   1.000
_cell.angle_alpha   90.00
_cell.angle_beta   90.00
_cell.angle_gamma   90.00
#
_symmetry.space_group_name_H-M   'P 1'
#
loop_
_entity.id
_entity.type
_entity.pdbx_description
1 polymer ?
#
loop_
_entity_poly.entity_id
_entity_poly.type
_entity_poly.pdbx_seq_one_letter_code
_entity_poly.pdbx_strand_id
1 'polypeptide(L)'
;LHIREGAQNEKTFNSNPMTYLKSIKEIISRGGYVFRVGDKKMTKMPKIKGLIDYPFTEFKSEFMDVFLGATCRFGIGTSSGYWTVPVYFGKPVLLVNYLPILDYYSLGEKNIFLGKHLKNKVTGEKISIEKLFNFNIGYFTCDDQFADNNIEIVDNDENEIWESTVEILNLLDNGKTQQEFTALNLKFKEKIDLQNEKIFDFPI
;
A
#
# COMPACT_ATOMS: atom_id res chain seq x y z
N LEU A 1 7.35 -7.21 -4.28
CA LEU A 1 7.21 -6.47 -3.02
C LEU A 1 8.12 -5.26 -3.03
N HIS A 2 7.56 -4.06 -2.82
CA HIS A 2 8.32 -2.84 -2.59
C HIS A 2 7.87 -2.18 -1.29
N ILE A 3 8.80 -1.93 -0.38
CA ILE A 3 8.56 -1.29 0.91
C ILE A 3 9.43 -0.03 0.96
N ARG A 4 8.81 1.13 1.14
CA ARG A 4 9.58 2.38 1.24
C ARG A 4 10.27 2.47 2.60
N GLU A 5 11.55 2.69 2.55
CA GLU A 5 12.42 3.01 3.66
C GLU A 5 13.19 4.27 3.27
N GLY A 6 12.78 5.42 3.78
CA GLY A 6 13.39 6.73 3.52
C GLY A 6 14.18 7.23 4.71
N ALA A 7 14.33 8.57 4.82
CA ALA A 7 14.96 9.20 5.97
C ALA A 7 14.27 8.82 7.28
N GLN A 8 15.04 8.65 8.35
CA GLN A 8 14.57 8.09 9.64
C GLN A 8 13.35 8.80 10.25
N ASN A 9 13.06 10.02 9.83
CA ASN A 9 12.01 10.88 10.41
C ASN A 9 10.75 10.99 9.53
N GLU A 10 10.69 10.30 8.38
CA GLU A 10 9.50 10.32 7.51
C GLU A 10 8.53 9.20 7.87
N LYS A 11 7.66 9.41 8.86
CA LYS A 11 6.63 8.42 9.23
C LYS A 11 5.51 8.30 8.20
N THR A 12 5.22 9.38 7.48
CA THR A 12 4.14 9.43 6.50
C THR A 12 4.27 8.31 5.46
N PHE A 13 5.45 8.11 4.91
CA PHE A 13 5.64 7.19 3.78
C PHE A 13 6.42 5.93 4.10
N ASN A 14 7.23 5.93 5.17
CA ASN A 14 8.06 4.78 5.54
C ASN A 14 7.21 3.66 6.13
N SER A 15 7.70 2.44 5.98
CA SER A 15 7.11 1.24 6.56
C SER A 15 8.20 0.28 7.05
N ASN A 16 7.93 -0.44 8.13
CA ASN A 16 8.86 -1.42 8.67
C ASN A 16 8.85 -2.71 7.82
N PRO A 17 9.97 -3.09 7.17
CA PRO A 17 9.99 -4.28 6.32
C PRO A 17 9.73 -5.59 7.08
N MET A 18 9.98 -5.63 8.39
CA MET A 18 9.78 -6.84 9.18
C MET A 18 8.31 -7.20 9.37
N THR A 19 7.38 -6.23 9.29
CA THR A 19 5.93 -6.50 9.38
C THR A 19 5.36 -7.25 8.16
N TYR A 20 6.16 -7.41 7.10
CA TYR A 20 5.75 -8.15 5.89
C TYR A 20 6.14 -9.63 5.91
N LEU A 21 6.85 -10.11 6.95
CA LEU A 21 7.39 -11.47 6.97
C LEU A 21 6.31 -12.54 6.94
N LYS A 22 5.18 -12.32 7.60
CA LYS A 22 4.05 -13.25 7.60
C LYS A 22 3.43 -13.37 6.20
N SER A 23 3.24 -12.24 5.52
CA SER A 23 2.76 -12.18 4.13
C SER A 23 3.72 -12.86 3.15
N ILE A 24 5.02 -12.63 3.30
CA ILE A 24 6.06 -13.30 2.49
C ILE A 24 5.97 -14.82 2.65
N LYS A 25 5.88 -15.31 3.89
CA LYS A 25 5.75 -16.75 4.18
C LYS A 25 4.46 -17.33 3.60
N GLU A 26 3.35 -16.61 3.65
CA GLU A 26 2.08 -17.01 3.05
C GLU A 26 2.19 -17.20 1.54
N ILE A 27 2.78 -16.23 0.82
CA ILE A 27 2.99 -16.33 -0.63
C ILE A 27 3.85 -17.55 -0.96
N ILE A 28 4.93 -17.77 -0.20
CA ILE A 28 5.85 -18.90 -0.41
C ILE A 28 5.15 -20.23 -0.12
N SER A 29 4.35 -20.32 0.93
CA SER A 29 3.61 -21.54 1.29
C SER A 29 2.63 -21.97 0.19
N ARG A 30 2.11 -21.02 -0.59
CA ARG A 30 1.27 -21.27 -1.79
C ARG A 30 2.09 -21.52 -3.07
N GLY A 31 3.40 -21.74 -2.97
CA GLY A 31 4.27 -22.06 -4.09
C GLY A 31 4.82 -20.85 -4.85
N GLY A 32 4.59 -19.63 -4.35
CA GLY A 32 5.11 -18.39 -4.95
C GLY A 32 6.56 -18.11 -4.57
N TYR A 33 7.15 -17.15 -5.29
CA TYR A 33 8.42 -16.51 -4.95
C TYR A 33 8.18 -15.02 -4.73
N VAL A 34 8.88 -14.43 -3.77
CA VAL A 34 8.81 -13.00 -3.49
C VAL A 34 10.13 -12.34 -3.89
N PHE A 35 10.07 -11.43 -4.85
CA PHE A 35 11.16 -10.51 -5.17
C PHE A 35 10.91 -9.21 -4.42
N ARG A 36 11.73 -8.89 -3.43
CA ARG A 36 11.72 -7.56 -2.83
C ARG A 36 12.58 -6.66 -3.70
N VAL A 37 11.98 -5.61 -4.22
CA VAL A 37 12.64 -4.59 -5.06
C VAL A 37 12.90 -3.32 -4.25
N GLY A 38 13.85 -2.51 -4.70
CA GLY A 38 14.20 -1.25 -4.07
C GLY A 38 15.67 -0.87 -4.24
N ASP A 39 16.23 -0.15 -3.27
CA ASP A 39 17.60 0.37 -3.28
C ASP A 39 18.52 -0.40 -2.32
N LYS A 40 19.83 -0.36 -2.58
CA LYS A 40 20.85 -0.99 -1.71
C LYS A 40 20.99 -0.33 -0.33
N LYS A 41 20.39 0.85 -0.11
CA LYS A 41 20.37 1.52 1.20
C LYS A 41 19.29 0.97 2.13
N MET A 42 18.38 0.16 1.62
CA MET A 42 17.31 -0.44 2.41
C MET A 42 17.83 -1.48 3.39
N THR A 43 17.07 -1.74 4.45
CA THR A 43 17.36 -2.80 5.43
C THR A 43 17.33 -4.18 4.74
N LYS A 44 18.37 -4.98 4.93
CA LYS A 44 18.39 -6.37 4.40
C LYS A 44 17.32 -7.22 5.05
N MET A 45 16.62 -8.00 4.23
CA MET A 45 15.66 -8.97 4.72
C MET A 45 16.33 -10.24 5.24
N PRO A 46 15.67 -10.96 6.17
CA PRO A 46 16.15 -12.28 6.59
C PRO A 46 16.25 -13.25 5.42
N LYS A 47 17.20 -14.18 5.48
CA LYS A 47 17.32 -15.24 4.49
C LYS A 47 16.16 -16.24 4.65
N ILE A 48 15.22 -16.21 3.72
CA ILE A 48 14.06 -17.09 3.65
C ILE A 48 14.07 -17.76 2.28
N LYS A 49 13.98 -19.09 2.22
CA LYS A 49 13.87 -19.81 0.95
C LYS A 49 12.61 -19.36 0.21
N GLY A 50 12.75 -18.84 -1.01
CA GLY A 50 11.65 -18.27 -1.79
C GLY A 50 11.54 -16.74 -1.71
N LEU A 51 12.26 -16.08 -0.81
CA LEU A 51 12.43 -14.63 -0.79
C LEU A 51 13.76 -14.27 -1.46
N ILE A 52 13.69 -13.45 -2.49
CA ILE A 52 14.82 -12.86 -3.20
C ILE A 52 14.92 -11.39 -2.82
N ASP A 53 15.89 -11.04 -1.99
CA ASP A 53 16.19 -9.65 -1.64
C ASP A 53 16.99 -9.01 -2.78
N TYR A 54 16.29 -8.72 -3.86
CA TYR A 54 16.84 -8.41 -5.17
C TYR A 54 17.81 -7.21 -5.18
N PRO A 55 17.64 -6.12 -4.39
CA PRO A 55 18.58 -5.01 -4.38
C PRO A 55 20.02 -5.41 -4.04
N PHE A 56 20.21 -6.54 -3.36
CA PHE A 56 21.50 -7.04 -2.92
C PHE A 56 22.08 -8.17 -3.78
N THR A 57 21.44 -8.42 -4.93
CA THR A 57 21.92 -9.40 -5.91
C THR A 57 22.79 -8.75 -6.98
N GLU A 58 23.56 -9.55 -7.70
CA GLU A 58 24.34 -9.12 -8.88
C GLU A 58 23.46 -8.74 -10.08
N PHE A 59 22.21 -9.20 -10.11
CA PHE A 59 21.26 -8.97 -11.18
C PHE A 59 20.56 -7.60 -11.10
N LYS A 60 20.84 -6.80 -10.06
CA LYS A 60 20.23 -5.49 -9.88
C LYS A 60 20.56 -4.56 -11.04
N SER A 61 19.53 -4.13 -11.77
CA SER A 61 19.61 -3.17 -12.88
C SER A 61 18.27 -2.44 -13.06
N GLU A 62 18.28 -1.29 -13.72
CA GLU A 62 17.07 -0.52 -14.04
C GLU A 62 16.09 -1.33 -14.90
N PHE A 63 16.61 -2.07 -15.88
CA PHE A 63 15.80 -2.98 -16.69
C PHE A 63 15.08 -4.03 -15.86
N MET A 64 15.79 -4.68 -14.94
CA MET A 64 15.23 -5.71 -14.09
C MET A 64 14.21 -5.15 -13.08
N ASP A 65 14.35 -3.90 -12.63
CA ASP A 65 13.35 -3.25 -11.81
C ASP A 65 11.99 -3.18 -12.54
N VAL A 66 12.01 -2.74 -13.79
CA VAL A 66 10.81 -2.68 -14.63
C VAL A 66 10.32 -4.10 -14.97
N PHE A 67 11.23 -5.00 -15.38
CA PHE A 67 10.89 -6.36 -15.77
C PHE A 67 10.18 -7.13 -14.65
N LEU A 68 10.68 -7.05 -13.43
CA LEU A 68 10.05 -7.71 -12.27
C LEU A 68 8.64 -7.16 -11.99
N GLY A 69 8.44 -5.84 -12.09
CA GLY A 69 7.11 -5.24 -11.97
C GLY A 69 6.16 -5.65 -13.10
N ALA A 70 6.67 -5.68 -14.34
CA ALA A 70 5.88 -6.01 -15.53
C ALA A 70 5.45 -7.48 -15.59
N THR A 71 6.24 -8.39 -15.04
CA THR A 71 6.03 -9.85 -15.15
C THR A 71 5.51 -10.50 -13.88
N CYS A 72 5.41 -9.77 -12.77
CA CYS A 72 4.90 -10.32 -11.52
C CYS A 72 3.44 -10.79 -11.67
N ARG A 73 3.04 -11.71 -10.79
CA ARG A 73 1.64 -12.12 -10.66
C ARG A 73 0.79 -11.00 -10.07
N PHE A 74 1.33 -10.31 -9.06
CA PHE A 74 0.78 -9.11 -8.44
C PHE A 74 1.90 -8.36 -7.69
N GLY A 75 1.67 -7.08 -7.41
CA GLY A 75 2.57 -6.24 -6.62
C GLY A 75 2.07 -6.03 -5.20
N ILE A 76 2.97 -5.97 -4.22
CA ILE A 76 2.68 -5.39 -2.90
C ILE A 76 3.53 -4.13 -2.79
N GLY A 77 2.91 -3.00 -2.49
CA GLY A 77 3.57 -1.70 -2.43
C GLY A 77 3.14 -0.86 -1.23
N THR A 78 3.95 0.15 -0.94
CA THR A 78 3.66 1.21 0.04
C THR A 78 3.57 2.56 -0.68
N SER A 79 3.46 3.67 0.03
CA SER A 79 3.46 5.03 -0.53
C SER A 79 4.78 5.36 -1.24
N SER A 80 4.98 4.84 -2.43
CA SER A 80 6.15 5.09 -3.28
C SER A 80 5.78 4.96 -4.75
N GLY A 81 6.57 5.55 -5.66
CA GLY A 81 6.28 5.49 -7.08
C GLY A 81 6.38 4.09 -7.72
N TYR A 82 7.05 3.13 -7.10
CA TYR A 82 7.31 1.83 -7.75
C TYR A 82 6.04 0.99 -7.99
N TRP A 83 5.01 1.11 -7.18
CA TRP A 83 3.76 0.36 -7.37
C TRP A 83 3.05 0.68 -8.70
N THR A 84 3.36 1.83 -9.30
CA THR A 84 2.82 2.19 -10.62
C THR A 84 3.34 1.28 -11.73
N VAL A 85 4.55 0.73 -11.59
CA VAL A 85 5.13 -0.17 -12.60
C VAL A 85 4.25 -1.38 -12.86
N PRO A 86 3.93 -2.24 -11.87
CA PRO A 86 3.01 -3.35 -12.11
C PRO A 86 1.64 -2.88 -12.64
N VAL A 87 1.10 -1.76 -12.17
CA VAL A 87 -0.19 -1.23 -12.63
C VAL A 87 -0.16 -0.89 -14.12
N TYR A 88 0.88 -0.20 -14.61
CA TYR A 88 1.03 0.11 -16.04
C TYR A 88 1.07 -1.15 -16.92
N PHE A 89 1.54 -2.27 -16.39
CA PHE A 89 1.52 -3.55 -17.08
C PHE A 89 0.29 -4.42 -16.76
N GLY A 90 -0.78 -3.82 -16.23
CA GLY A 90 -2.05 -4.49 -15.96
C GLY A 90 -1.98 -5.55 -14.85
N LYS A 91 -0.98 -5.47 -13.96
CA LYS A 91 -0.85 -6.39 -12.83
C LYS A 91 -1.62 -5.85 -11.63
N PRO A 92 -2.34 -6.72 -10.91
CA PRO A 92 -2.98 -6.36 -9.66
C PRO A 92 -1.97 -5.89 -8.61
N VAL A 93 -2.39 -4.96 -7.74
CA VAL A 93 -1.57 -4.48 -6.64
C VAL A 93 -2.34 -4.50 -5.32
N LEU A 94 -1.61 -4.83 -4.27
CA LEU A 94 -2.00 -4.61 -2.89
C LEU A 94 -1.17 -3.44 -2.36
N LEU A 95 -1.82 -2.32 -2.06
CA LEU A 95 -1.20 -1.17 -1.43
C LEU A 95 -1.48 -1.22 0.08
N VAL A 96 -0.43 -1.26 0.89
CA VAL A 96 -0.50 -1.28 2.36
C VAL A 96 0.32 -0.15 2.94
N ASN A 97 -0.01 0.26 4.15
CA ASN A 97 0.64 1.41 4.78
C ASN A 97 0.65 2.64 3.87
N TYR A 98 -0.45 2.87 3.16
CA TYR A 98 -0.52 3.90 2.14
C TYR A 98 -1.06 5.23 2.69
N LEU A 99 -0.41 6.31 2.30
CA LEU A 99 -0.85 7.70 2.45
C LEU A 99 -0.48 8.48 1.17
N PRO A 100 -1.22 9.52 0.81
CA PRO A 100 -2.46 10.01 1.44
C PRO A 100 -3.66 9.08 1.16
N ILE A 101 -4.58 8.96 2.14
CA ILE A 101 -5.71 8.01 2.04
C ILE A 101 -6.67 8.36 0.92
N LEU A 102 -6.90 9.66 0.68
CA LEU A 102 -7.87 10.14 -0.31
C LEU A 102 -7.25 10.39 -1.70
N ASP A 103 -5.95 10.22 -1.85
CA ASP A 103 -5.28 10.22 -3.16
C ASP A 103 -5.33 8.82 -3.82
N TYR A 104 -6.30 8.01 -3.40
CA TYR A 104 -6.55 6.70 -3.96
C TYR A 104 -7.32 6.85 -5.27
N TYR A 105 -6.65 6.59 -6.36
CA TYR A 105 -7.30 6.39 -7.65
C TYR A 105 -7.84 4.98 -7.72
N SER A 106 -9.06 4.81 -8.24
CA SER A 106 -9.61 3.48 -8.49
C SER A 106 -8.70 2.72 -9.45
N LEU A 107 -7.84 1.87 -8.90
CA LEU A 107 -6.88 1.07 -9.66
C LEU A 107 -7.51 -0.15 -10.33
N GLY A 108 -8.84 -0.26 -10.31
CA GLY A 108 -9.60 -1.39 -10.86
C GLY A 108 -9.95 -2.46 -9.82
N GLU A 109 -10.82 -3.39 -10.21
CA GLU A 109 -11.52 -4.33 -9.31
C GLU A 109 -10.62 -5.38 -8.64
N LYS A 110 -9.39 -5.58 -9.13
CA LYS A 110 -8.46 -6.58 -8.60
C LYS A 110 -7.41 -5.99 -7.67
N ASN A 111 -7.51 -4.71 -7.34
CA ASN A 111 -6.57 -4.03 -6.48
C ASN A 111 -7.13 -3.90 -5.07
N ILE A 112 -6.26 -4.04 -4.09
CA ILE A 112 -6.60 -3.89 -2.66
C ILE A 112 -5.81 -2.73 -2.10
N PHE A 113 -6.47 -1.92 -1.28
CA PHE A 113 -5.90 -0.75 -0.64
C PHE A 113 -6.12 -0.79 0.87
N LEU A 114 -5.04 -0.66 1.62
CA LEU A 114 -5.04 -0.55 3.07
C LEU A 114 -4.22 0.66 3.49
N GLY A 115 -4.90 1.76 3.83
CA GLY A 115 -4.28 2.98 4.33
C GLY A 115 -3.68 2.80 5.73
N LYS A 116 -2.72 3.64 6.09
CA LYS A 116 -2.26 3.74 7.48
C LYS A 116 -3.40 4.16 8.40
N HIS A 117 -3.35 3.76 9.66
CA HIS A 117 -4.29 4.26 10.65
C HIS A 117 -3.89 5.66 11.09
N LEU A 118 -4.88 6.53 11.20
CA LEU A 118 -4.74 7.86 11.75
C LEU A 118 -5.49 7.93 13.07
N LYS A 119 -4.83 8.38 14.13
CA LYS A 119 -5.38 8.52 15.47
C LYS A 119 -5.22 9.94 15.98
N ASN A 120 -6.19 10.41 16.75
CA ASN A 120 -6.03 11.63 17.51
C ASN A 120 -5.05 11.37 18.66
N LYS A 121 -3.97 12.15 18.77
CA LYS A 121 -2.93 11.97 19.80
C LYS A 121 -3.46 12.23 21.23
N VAL A 122 -4.50 13.05 21.36
CA VAL A 122 -5.05 13.42 22.67
C VAL A 122 -6.03 12.38 23.18
N THR A 123 -6.95 11.92 22.30
CA THR A 123 -8.03 10.98 22.69
C THR A 123 -7.66 9.52 22.44
N GLY A 124 -6.66 9.24 21.59
CA GLY A 124 -6.31 7.89 21.13
C GLY A 124 -7.31 7.29 20.12
N GLU A 125 -8.38 8.00 19.81
CA GLU A 125 -9.43 7.51 18.90
C GLU A 125 -8.96 7.53 17.44
N LYS A 126 -9.41 6.55 16.66
CA LYS A 126 -9.21 6.54 15.22
C LYS A 126 -9.94 7.73 14.57
N ILE A 127 -9.29 8.39 13.61
CA ILE A 127 -9.93 9.43 12.80
C ILE A 127 -10.97 8.76 11.90
N SER A 128 -12.22 9.24 11.98
CA SER A 128 -13.29 8.70 11.16
C SER A 128 -13.16 9.11 9.69
N ILE A 129 -13.78 8.31 8.81
CA ILE A 129 -13.82 8.61 7.38
C ILE A 129 -14.42 10.00 7.11
N GLU A 130 -15.46 10.39 7.84
CA GLU A 130 -16.06 11.72 7.73
C GLU A 130 -15.06 12.84 8.04
N LYS A 131 -14.22 12.66 9.07
CA LYS A 131 -13.18 13.63 9.40
C LYS A 131 -12.08 13.69 8.34
N LEU A 132 -11.71 12.55 7.74
CA LEU A 132 -10.73 12.54 6.64
C LEU A 132 -11.16 13.45 5.49
N PHE A 133 -12.44 13.40 5.11
CA PHE A 133 -12.99 14.23 4.02
C PHE A 133 -13.20 15.69 4.43
N ASN A 134 -13.85 15.92 5.57
CA ASN A 134 -14.29 17.25 5.97
C ASN A 134 -13.13 18.21 6.31
N PHE A 135 -12.00 17.68 6.78
CA PHE A 135 -10.83 18.46 7.21
C PHE A 135 -9.62 18.29 6.29
N ASN A 136 -9.79 17.69 5.12
CA ASN A 136 -8.74 17.39 4.15
C ASN A 136 -7.57 16.56 4.73
N ILE A 137 -7.76 15.92 5.88
CA ILE A 137 -6.74 15.10 6.55
C ILE A 137 -6.27 13.96 5.65
N GLY A 138 -7.19 13.42 4.87
CA GLY A 138 -6.91 12.33 3.95
C GLY A 138 -5.95 12.67 2.80
N TYR A 139 -5.65 13.97 2.59
CA TYR A 139 -4.70 14.46 1.59
C TYR A 139 -3.34 14.88 2.18
N PHE A 140 -3.11 14.71 3.47
CA PHE A 140 -1.84 15.07 4.10
C PHE A 140 -0.70 14.21 3.55
N THR A 141 0.43 14.88 3.24
CA THR A 141 1.58 14.26 2.58
C THR A 141 2.90 14.41 3.35
N CYS A 142 2.92 15.14 4.45
CA CYS A 142 4.11 15.32 5.26
C CYS A 142 3.83 15.21 6.76
N ASP A 143 4.83 14.81 7.52
CA ASP A 143 4.73 14.57 8.96
C ASP A 143 4.27 15.80 9.74
N ASP A 144 4.67 17.01 9.32
CA ASP A 144 4.28 18.26 9.98
C ASP A 144 2.78 18.52 9.92
N GLN A 145 2.12 18.22 8.78
CA GLN A 145 0.66 18.35 8.66
C GLN A 145 -0.07 17.49 9.69
N PHE A 146 0.41 16.26 9.92
CA PHE A 146 -0.17 15.38 10.93
C PHE A 146 0.14 15.88 12.35
N ALA A 147 1.37 16.34 12.59
CA ALA A 147 1.80 16.83 13.89
C ALA A 147 1.01 18.08 14.33
N ASP A 148 0.86 19.06 13.45
CA ASP A 148 0.14 20.31 13.70
C ASP A 148 -1.36 20.10 13.98
N ASN A 149 -1.91 18.99 13.46
CA ASN A 149 -3.31 18.61 13.69
C ASN A 149 -3.49 17.58 14.83
N ASN A 150 -2.45 17.33 15.64
CA ASN A 150 -2.46 16.33 16.71
C ASN A 150 -2.87 14.93 16.23
N ILE A 151 -2.39 14.53 15.06
CA ILE A 151 -2.66 13.22 14.48
C ILE A 151 -1.40 12.35 14.60
N GLU A 152 -1.60 11.13 15.09
CA GLU A 152 -0.62 10.07 15.09
C GLU A 152 -0.83 9.18 13.86
N ILE A 153 0.27 8.92 13.14
CA ILE A 153 0.30 7.95 12.05
C ILE A 153 0.71 6.61 12.63
N VAL A 154 -0.10 5.59 12.40
CA VAL A 154 0.15 4.22 12.87
C VAL A 154 0.15 3.27 11.67
N ASP A 155 1.23 2.51 11.53
CA ASP A 155 1.35 1.50 10.48
C ASP A 155 0.33 0.37 10.66
N ASN A 156 -0.04 -0.25 9.54
CA ASN A 156 -0.75 -1.51 9.58
C ASN A 156 0.14 -2.57 10.25
N ASP A 157 -0.43 -3.39 11.09
CA ASP A 157 0.30 -4.47 11.75
C ASP A 157 0.54 -5.67 10.83
N GLU A 158 1.36 -6.63 11.29
CA GLU A 158 1.71 -7.83 10.53
C GLU A 158 0.47 -8.67 10.14
N ASN A 159 -0.57 -8.69 10.99
CA ASN A 159 -1.78 -9.46 10.73
C ASN A 159 -2.66 -8.76 9.68
N GLU A 160 -2.84 -7.45 9.78
CA GLU A 160 -3.59 -6.66 8.80
C GLU A 160 -2.98 -6.78 7.41
N ILE A 161 -1.63 -6.69 7.31
CA ILE A 161 -0.92 -6.86 6.05
C ILE A 161 -1.07 -8.30 5.52
N TRP A 162 -0.99 -9.29 6.41
CA TRP A 162 -1.16 -10.70 6.04
C TRP A 162 -2.59 -11.00 5.58
N GLU A 163 -3.61 -10.55 6.27
CA GLU A 163 -5.02 -10.73 5.90
C GLU A 163 -5.30 -10.15 4.52
N SER A 164 -4.83 -8.93 4.25
CA SER A 164 -4.95 -8.31 2.93
C SER A 164 -4.16 -9.07 1.85
N THR A 165 -3.03 -9.69 2.22
CA THR A 165 -2.26 -10.55 1.30
C THR A 165 -3.03 -11.84 1.00
N VAL A 166 -3.67 -12.46 1.98
CA VAL A 166 -4.53 -13.64 1.79
C VAL A 166 -5.72 -13.28 0.89
N GLU A 167 -6.32 -12.12 1.09
CA GLU A 167 -7.44 -11.63 0.29
C GLU A 167 -7.05 -11.50 -1.19
N ILE A 168 -5.95 -10.80 -1.53
CA ILE A 168 -5.54 -10.68 -2.93
C ILE A 168 -5.15 -12.02 -3.54
N LEU A 169 -4.51 -12.91 -2.79
CA LEU A 169 -4.19 -14.26 -3.26
C LEU A 169 -5.46 -15.05 -3.61
N ASN A 170 -6.46 -15.04 -2.73
CA ASN A 170 -7.74 -15.71 -2.95
C ASN A 170 -8.50 -15.11 -4.14
N LEU A 171 -8.46 -13.79 -4.29
CA LEU A 171 -9.02 -13.08 -5.43
C LEU A 171 -8.40 -13.55 -6.75
N LEU A 172 -7.08 -13.72 -6.77
CA LEU A 172 -6.34 -14.14 -7.97
C LEU A 172 -6.49 -15.65 -8.27
N ASP A 173 -6.64 -16.47 -7.23
CA ASP A 173 -6.80 -17.93 -7.38
C ASP A 173 -8.19 -18.30 -7.87
N ASN A 174 -9.24 -17.64 -7.36
CA ASN A 174 -10.63 -18.02 -7.60
C ASN A 174 -11.31 -17.22 -8.72
N GLY A 175 -10.68 -16.17 -9.23
CA GLY A 175 -11.27 -15.29 -10.24
C GLY A 175 -12.54 -14.55 -9.79
N LYS A 176 -12.91 -14.69 -8.51
CA LYS A 176 -14.06 -14.04 -7.90
C LYS A 176 -13.54 -12.90 -7.05
N THR A 177 -14.00 -11.71 -7.34
CA THR A 177 -14.03 -10.64 -6.35
C THR A 177 -14.89 -11.15 -5.20
N GLN A 178 -14.32 -11.32 -4.00
CA GLN A 178 -15.14 -11.40 -2.79
C GLN A 178 -15.72 -10.00 -2.54
N GLN A 179 -16.61 -9.60 -3.42
CA GLN A 179 -17.34 -8.35 -3.25
C GLN A 179 -18.60 -8.58 -2.44
N GLU A 180 -18.44 -8.84 -1.18
CA GLU A 180 -19.24 -8.10 -0.24
C GLU A 180 -18.47 -6.82 0.11
N PHE A 181 -18.60 -5.81 -0.74
CA PHE A 181 -18.26 -4.47 -0.32
C PHE A 181 -19.09 -4.19 0.92
N THR A 182 -18.44 -4.09 2.06
CA THR A 182 -19.15 -3.66 3.26
C THR A 182 -19.80 -2.32 2.94
N ALA A 183 -20.95 -2.04 3.56
CA ALA A 183 -21.63 -0.74 3.37
C ALA A 183 -20.68 0.46 3.61
N LEU A 184 -19.61 0.24 4.38
CA LEU A 184 -18.55 1.22 4.63
C LEU A 184 -17.66 1.45 3.39
N ASN A 185 -17.27 0.40 2.67
CA ASN A 185 -16.48 0.50 1.44
C ASN A 185 -17.26 1.19 0.33
N LEU A 186 -18.57 0.91 0.23
CA LEU A 186 -19.45 1.60 -0.72
C LEU A 186 -19.55 3.10 -0.41
N LYS A 187 -19.77 3.46 0.86
CA LYS A 187 -19.77 4.87 1.28
C LYS A 187 -18.43 5.58 1.04
N PHE A 188 -17.32 4.88 1.23
CA PHE A 188 -15.99 5.42 0.96
C PHE A 188 -15.80 5.71 -0.53
N LYS A 189 -16.18 4.74 -1.38
CA LYS A 189 -16.13 4.88 -2.84
C LYS A 189 -17.03 6.02 -3.32
N GLU A 190 -18.29 6.08 -2.90
CA GLU A 190 -19.21 7.15 -3.24
C GLU A 190 -18.66 8.55 -2.89
N LYS A 191 -18.03 8.68 -1.71
CA LYS A 191 -17.43 9.95 -1.29
C LYS A 191 -16.21 10.33 -2.13
N ILE A 192 -15.36 9.38 -2.49
CA ILE A 192 -14.22 9.63 -3.39
C ILE A 192 -14.71 10.05 -4.78
N ASP A 193 -15.68 9.34 -5.33
CA ASP A 193 -16.22 9.63 -6.66
C ASP A 193 -16.83 11.05 -6.70
N LEU A 194 -17.61 11.43 -5.68
CA LEU A 194 -18.17 12.78 -5.55
C LEU A 194 -17.10 13.89 -5.40
N GLN A 195 -15.96 13.60 -4.80
CA GLN A 195 -14.86 14.56 -4.71
C GLN A 195 -14.07 14.65 -6.01
N ASN A 196 -13.85 13.54 -6.69
CA ASN A 196 -13.19 13.53 -8.00
C ASN A 196 -13.99 14.30 -9.03
N GLU A 197 -15.32 14.21 -9.04
CA GLU A 197 -16.20 15.04 -9.88
C GLU A 197 -15.98 16.54 -9.62
N LYS A 198 -15.84 16.95 -8.36
CA LYS A 198 -15.59 18.35 -7.99
C LYS A 198 -14.19 18.86 -8.37
N ILE A 199 -13.20 17.99 -8.40
CA ILE A 199 -11.81 18.35 -8.76
C ILE A 199 -11.68 18.55 -10.28
N PHE A 200 -12.49 17.86 -11.08
CA PHE A 200 -12.47 17.96 -12.55
C PHE A 200 -13.46 19.00 -13.11
N ASP A 201 -14.30 19.63 -12.29
CA ASP A 201 -15.13 20.78 -12.67
C ASP A 201 -14.31 22.09 -12.70
N PHE A 202 -13.23 22.09 -13.51
CA PHE A 202 -12.63 23.37 -13.93
C PHE A 202 -13.46 23.92 -15.09
N PRO A 203 -14.01 25.14 -15.00
CA PRO A 203 -14.61 25.79 -16.16
C PRO A 203 -13.52 26.01 -17.22
N ILE A 204 -13.73 25.39 -18.39
CA ILE A 204 -12.93 25.61 -19.60
C ILE A 204 -13.18 27.04 -20.09
#